data_458ca5ccb3c0b127ff3a460fd43b42cc
#
_entry.id   458ca5ccb3c0b127ff3a460fd43b42cc
#
_cell.length_a   1.000
_cell.length_b   1.000
_cell.length_c   1.000
_cell.angle_alpha   90.00
_cell.angle_beta   90.00
_cell.angle_gamma   90.00
#
_symmetry.space_group_name_H-M   'P 1'
#
loop_
_entity.id
_entity.type
_entity.pdbx_description
1 polymer ?
#
loop_
_entity_poly.entity_id
_entity_poly.type
_entity_poly.pdbx_seq_one_letter_code
_entity_poly.pdbx_strand_id
1 'polypeptide(L)'
;RQRQMCIRDRIDSLESGVLNTLNLVLKDHLPVRKFRTTTKAINEISKLSYDELNAVDYLGSVLSKLPLDDISVSKGYRVLARLPGLPENLHDQIIQKFKKLPKLLTASPEKLFEVEGIGRSRAQQLRDYFDTLLKNIGFSYINGH
;
A
#
# COMPACT_ATOMS: atom_id res chain seq x y z
N ARG A 1 28.98 23.71 -5.92
CA ARG A 1 28.50 23.17 -4.63
C ARG A 1 26.98 22.98 -4.57
N GLN A 2 26.17 23.91 -5.06
CA GLN A 2 24.70 23.80 -5.05
C GLN A 2 24.18 22.67 -5.95
N ARG A 3 24.78 22.41 -7.12
CA ARG A 3 24.37 21.33 -8.02
C ARG A 3 24.62 19.92 -7.42
N GLN A 4 25.72 19.74 -6.69
CA GLN A 4 26.02 18.45 -6.03
C GLN A 4 25.08 18.18 -4.85
N MET A 5 24.69 19.20 -4.07
CA MET A 5 23.70 19.07 -3.01
C MET A 5 22.31 18.71 -3.57
N CYS A 6 21.85 19.39 -4.65
CA CYS A 6 20.56 19.10 -5.29
C CYS A 6 20.48 17.67 -5.86
N ILE A 7 21.58 17.13 -6.41
CA ILE A 7 21.62 15.75 -6.93
C ILE A 7 21.56 14.75 -5.77
N ARG A 8 22.31 14.98 -4.70
CA ARG A 8 22.27 14.13 -3.50
C ARG A 8 20.89 14.13 -2.85
N ASP A 9 20.29 15.30 -2.68
CA ASP A 9 18.93 15.43 -2.13
C ASP A 9 17.89 14.71 -2.99
N ARG A 10 18.03 14.74 -4.31
CA ARG A 10 17.17 13.98 -5.23
C ARG A 10 17.35 12.48 -5.11
N ILE A 11 18.59 12.00 -4.99
CA ILE A 11 18.90 10.58 -4.80
C ILE A 11 18.33 10.12 -3.47
N ASP A 12 18.55 10.85 -2.39
CA ASP A 12 18.03 10.53 -1.05
C ASP A 12 16.49 10.53 -1.06
N SER A 13 15.87 11.48 -1.76
CA SER A 13 14.42 11.53 -1.93
C SER A 13 13.88 10.35 -2.73
N LEU A 14 14.58 9.92 -3.80
CA LEU A 14 14.20 8.75 -4.60
C LEU A 14 14.36 7.46 -3.80
N GLU A 15 15.46 7.29 -3.05
CA GLU A 15 15.67 6.13 -2.18
C GLU A 15 14.59 6.06 -1.10
N SER A 16 14.27 7.16 -0.44
CA SER A 16 13.19 7.26 0.53
C SER A 16 11.84 6.91 -0.09
N GLY A 17 11.55 7.38 -1.30
CA GLY A 17 10.33 7.08 -2.04
C GLY A 17 10.21 5.60 -2.39
N VAL A 18 11.30 4.96 -2.82
CA VAL A 18 11.34 3.52 -3.13
C VAL A 18 11.14 2.69 -1.86
N LEU A 19 11.79 3.02 -0.76
CA LEU A 19 11.62 2.33 0.52
C LEU A 19 10.19 2.46 1.07
N ASN A 20 9.58 3.63 0.95
CA ASN A 20 8.19 3.83 1.33
C ASN A 20 7.24 2.99 0.47
N THR A 21 7.45 2.96 -0.83
CA THR A 21 6.66 2.13 -1.74
C THR A 21 6.81 0.65 -1.43
N LEU A 22 8.03 0.18 -1.21
CA LEU A 22 8.31 -1.20 -0.82
C LEU A 22 7.63 -1.56 0.50
N ASN A 23 7.69 -0.68 1.49
CA ASN A 23 7.01 -0.87 2.77
C ASN A 23 5.48 -1.02 2.59
N LEU A 24 4.87 -0.19 1.76
CA LEU A 24 3.44 -0.29 1.45
C LEU A 24 3.07 -1.59 0.72
N VAL A 25 3.89 -2.02 -0.23
CA VAL A 25 3.70 -3.30 -0.94
C VAL A 25 3.78 -4.48 0.04
N LEU A 26 4.78 -4.48 0.92
CA LEU A 26 4.93 -5.52 1.93
C LEU A 26 3.78 -5.52 2.94
N LYS A 27 3.32 -4.35 3.39
CA LYS A 27 2.14 -4.23 4.26
C LYS A 27 0.87 -4.79 3.60
N ASP A 28 0.71 -4.60 2.30
CA ASP A 28 -0.43 -5.12 1.55
C ASP A 28 -0.51 -6.66 1.55
N HIS A 29 0.63 -7.32 1.58
CA HIS A 29 0.73 -8.78 1.39
C HIS A 29 1.17 -9.55 2.65
N LEU A 30 1.72 -8.88 3.67
CA LEU A 30 2.13 -9.52 4.92
C LEU A 30 1.01 -9.50 5.98
N PRO A 31 0.96 -10.53 6.88
CA PRO A 31 0.05 -10.52 8.00
C PRO A 31 0.26 -9.31 8.92
N VAL A 32 -0.83 -8.64 9.29
CA VAL A 32 -0.82 -7.43 10.14
C VAL A 32 -0.05 -7.62 11.46
N ARG A 33 0.01 -8.84 11.97
CA ARG A 33 0.67 -9.17 13.26
C ARG A 33 2.21 -9.24 13.19
N LYS A 34 2.83 -9.12 12.01
CA LYS A 34 4.27 -9.36 11.84
C LYS A 34 5.04 -8.13 11.33
N PHE A 35 4.81 -6.97 11.95
CA PHE A 35 5.55 -5.74 11.64
C PHE A 35 7.09 -5.93 11.68
N ARG A 36 7.59 -6.75 12.61
CA ARG A 36 9.02 -7.14 12.67
C ARG A 36 9.49 -7.87 11.42
N THR A 37 8.60 -8.60 10.74
CA THR A 37 8.92 -9.34 9.53
C THR A 37 9.06 -8.40 8.33
N THR A 38 8.24 -7.33 8.27
CA THR A 38 8.34 -6.31 7.22
C THR A 38 9.67 -5.58 7.27
N THR A 39 10.10 -5.14 8.45
CA THR A 39 11.40 -4.47 8.64
C THR A 39 12.57 -5.39 8.29
N LYS A 40 12.51 -6.66 8.70
CA LYS A 40 13.52 -7.65 8.31
C LYS A 40 13.56 -7.88 6.80
N ALA A 41 12.40 -7.99 6.14
CA ALA A 41 12.31 -8.15 4.71
C ALA A 41 12.90 -6.95 3.95
N ILE A 42 12.58 -5.73 4.38
CA ILE A 42 13.16 -4.52 3.81
C ILE A 42 14.68 -4.51 3.96
N ASN A 43 15.18 -4.84 5.17
CA ASN A 43 16.60 -4.89 5.42
C ASN A 43 17.33 -5.98 4.60
N GLU A 44 16.71 -7.12 4.37
CA GLU A 44 17.28 -8.16 3.51
C GLU A 44 17.30 -7.73 2.03
N ILE A 45 16.19 -7.14 1.55
CA ILE A 45 16.11 -6.66 0.17
C ILE A 45 17.05 -5.47 -0.07
N SER A 46 17.21 -4.56 0.90
CA SER A 46 18.09 -3.39 0.78
C SER A 46 19.58 -3.73 0.75
N LYS A 47 19.95 -4.95 1.16
CA LYS A 47 21.34 -5.44 1.09
C LYS A 47 21.70 -6.06 -0.27
N LEU A 48 20.69 -6.34 -1.10
CA LEU A 48 20.89 -6.97 -2.39
C LEU A 48 21.54 -6.00 -3.39
N SER A 49 22.47 -6.50 -4.16
CA SER A 49 23.02 -5.77 -5.29
C SER A 49 22.00 -5.66 -6.43
N TYR A 50 22.24 -4.75 -7.37
CA TYR A 50 21.36 -4.59 -8.54
C TYR A 50 21.20 -5.89 -9.35
N ASP A 51 22.29 -6.65 -9.49
CA ASP A 51 22.28 -7.93 -10.23
C ASP A 51 21.45 -9.00 -9.50
N GLU A 52 21.56 -9.07 -8.17
CA GLU A 52 20.75 -9.98 -7.34
C GLU A 52 19.26 -9.61 -7.34
N LEU A 53 18.93 -8.31 -7.38
CA LEU A 53 17.55 -7.85 -7.51
C LEU A 53 16.92 -8.24 -8.85
N ASN A 54 17.71 -8.30 -9.91
CA ASN A 54 17.25 -8.73 -11.24
C ASN A 54 17.22 -10.26 -11.41
N ALA A 55 17.88 -11.01 -10.53
CA ALA A 55 17.84 -12.47 -10.53
C ALA A 55 16.54 -12.96 -9.89
N VAL A 56 15.54 -13.25 -10.72
CA VAL A 56 14.18 -13.65 -10.27
C VAL A 56 14.21 -14.83 -9.29
N ASP A 57 15.09 -15.79 -9.52
CA ASP A 57 15.23 -16.99 -8.67
C ASP A 57 15.74 -16.64 -7.27
N TYR A 58 16.69 -15.71 -7.19
CA TYR A 58 17.26 -15.26 -5.92
C TYR A 58 16.23 -14.43 -5.12
N LEU A 59 15.56 -13.49 -5.79
CA LEU A 59 14.49 -12.70 -5.18
C LEU A 59 13.34 -13.61 -4.73
N GLY A 60 12.96 -14.60 -5.52
CA GLY A 60 11.99 -15.62 -5.17
C GLY A 60 12.38 -16.39 -3.90
N SER A 61 13.65 -16.75 -3.75
CA SER A 61 14.14 -17.45 -2.55
C SER A 61 14.08 -16.58 -1.28
N VAL A 62 14.33 -15.29 -1.39
CA VAL A 62 14.22 -14.33 -0.29
C VAL A 62 12.75 -14.13 0.08
N LEU A 63 11.89 -13.93 -0.90
CA LEU A 63 10.47 -13.72 -0.70
C LEU A 63 9.75 -14.97 -0.17
N SER A 64 10.16 -16.17 -0.57
CA SER A 64 9.57 -17.44 -0.11
C SER A 64 9.79 -17.70 1.40
N LYS A 65 10.81 -17.09 1.99
CA LYS A 65 11.06 -17.15 3.45
C LYS A 65 10.15 -16.22 4.24
N LEU A 66 9.43 -15.31 3.57
CA LEU A 66 8.47 -14.43 4.20
C LEU A 66 7.12 -15.16 4.31
N PRO A 67 6.45 -15.10 5.47
CA PRO A 67 5.10 -15.62 5.60
C PRO A 67 4.14 -14.67 4.89
N LEU A 68 4.07 -14.79 3.57
CA LEU A 68 3.11 -14.05 2.77
C LEU A 68 1.73 -14.65 2.99
N ASP A 69 0.76 -13.83 3.38
CA ASP A 69 -0.65 -14.20 3.27
C ASP A 69 -0.98 -14.41 1.80
N ASP A 70 -2.03 -15.18 1.56
CA ASP A 70 -2.58 -15.49 0.24
C ASP A 70 -2.31 -14.35 -0.76
N ILE A 71 -1.31 -14.57 -1.60
CA ILE A 71 -0.63 -13.55 -2.44
C ILE A 71 -1.61 -12.87 -3.41
N SER A 72 -2.81 -13.42 -3.53
CA SER A 72 -3.75 -13.05 -4.58
C SER A 72 -4.49 -11.74 -4.38
N VAL A 73 -4.59 -11.21 -3.15
CA VAL A 73 -5.46 -10.04 -2.90
C VAL A 73 -4.79 -9.01 -1.99
N SER A 74 -4.51 -7.83 -2.56
CA SER A 74 -4.02 -6.66 -1.82
C SER A 74 -5.03 -6.24 -0.73
N LYS A 75 -4.52 -5.75 0.41
CA LYS A 75 -5.34 -5.21 1.50
C LYS A 75 -5.81 -3.78 1.23
N GLY A 76 -5.04 -2.98 0.49
CA GLY A 76 -5.40 -1.63 0.11
C GLY A 76 -4.54 -0.51 0.71
N TYR A 77 -3.44 -0.81 1.38
CA TYR A 77 -2.54 0.23 1.95
C TYR A 77 -2.02 1.20 0.89
N ARG A 78 -1.66 0.72 -0.30
CA ARG A 78 -1.17 1.57 -1.40
C ARG A 78 -2.26 2.52 -1.91
N VAL A 79 -3.49 2.07 -1.93
CA VAL A 79 -4.64 2.89 -2.36
C VAL A 79 -4.92 3.98 -1.33
N LEU A 80 -4.95 3.64 -0.05
CA LEU A 80 -5.20 4.59 1.04
C LEU A 80 -4.06 5.62 1.19
N ALA A 81 -2.81 5.21 0.97
CA ALA A 81 -1.65 6.09 1.06
C ALA A 81 -1.64 7.20 0.00
N ARG A 82 -2.34 7.01 -1.12
CA ARG A 82 -2.48 8.02 -2.17
C ARG A 82 -3.54 9.07 -1.88
N LEU A 83 -4.40 8.83 -0.89
CA LEU A 83 -5.43 9.79 -0.51
C LEU A 83 -4.83 10.87 0.39
N PRO A 84 -4.79 12.14 -0.06
CA PRO A 84 -4.29 13.23 0.76
C PRO A 84 -5.19 13.46 1.99
N GLY A 85 -4.58 13.76 3.12
CA GLY A 85 -5.30 14.11 4.35
C GLY A 85 -5.87 12.94 5.15
N LEU A 86 -5.56 11.70 4.77
CA LEU A 86 -5.92 10.51 5.56
C LEU A 86 -4.74 10.11 6.46
N PRO A 87 -4.84 10.22 7.80
CA PRO A 87 -3.77 9.82 8.71
C PRO A 87 -3.46 8.31 8.64
N GLU A 88 -2.19 7.94 8.84
CA GLU A 88 -1.76 6.53 8.77
C GLU A 88 -2.47 5.61 9.77
N ASN A 89 -2.76 6.11 10.97
CA ASN A 89 -3.50 5.33 11.97
C ASN A 89 -4.89 4.89 11.48
N LEU A 90 -5.54 5.69 10.63
CA LEU A 90 -6.81 5.33 10.03
C LEU A 90 -6.68 4.27 8.94
N HIS A 91 -5.52 4.19 8.26
CA HIS A 91 -5.25 3.12 7.28
C HIS A 91 -5.39 1.75 7.94
N ASP A 92 -4.76 1.55 9.09
CA ASP A 92 -4.81 0.28 9.81
C ASP A 92 -6.24 -0.08 10.24
N GLN A 93 -7.00 0.88 10.74
CA GLN A 93 -8.40 0.65 11.16
C GLN A 93 -9.31 0.28 9.98
N ILE A 94 -9.17 0.98 8.87
CA ILE A 94 -9.91 0.68 7.64
C ILE A 94 -9.57 -0.73 7.13
N ILE A 95 -8.28 -1.05 7.07
CA ILE A 95 -7.80 -2.36 6.58
C ILE A 95 -8.24 -3.50 7.50
N GLN A 96 -8.22 -3.30 8.81
CA GLN A 96 -8.72 -4.29 9.78
C GLN A 96 -10.19 -4.60 9.58
N LYS A 97 -11.00 -3.60 9.24
CA LYS A 97 -12.43 -3.76 9.02
C LYS A 97 -12.74 -4.47 7.70
N PHE A 98 -12.15 -4.01 6.60
CA PHE A 98 -12.47 -4.51 5.27
C PHE A 98 -11.63 -5.70 4.82
N LYS A 99 -10.41 -5.86 5.35
CA LYS A 99 -9.44 -6.96 5.15
C LYS A 99 -8.93 -7.13 3.72
N LYS A 100 -9.74 -6.86 2.71
CA LYS A 100 -9.40 -7.05 1.29
C LYS A 100 -9.78 -5.82 0.48
N LEU A 101 -8.92 -5.43 -0.47
CA LEU A 101 -9.12 -4.27 -1.32
C LEU A 101 -10.47 -4.25 -2.07
N PRO A 102 -10.95 -5.35 -2.68
CA PRO A 102 -12.26 -5.32 -3.35
C PRO A 102 -13.41 -4.95 -2.42
N LYS A 103 -13.40 -5.44 -1.18
CA LYS A 103 -14.41 -5.09 -0.18
C LYS A 103 -14.34 -3.62 0.23
N LEU A 104 -13.13 -3.07 0.30
CA LEU A 104 -12.91 -1.65 0.59
C LEU A 104 -13.43 -0.77 -0.55
N LEU A 105 -13.08 -1.09 -1.79
CA LEU A 105 -13.47 -0.30 -2.97
C LEU A 105 -14.98 -0.29 -3.22
N THR A 106 -15.69 -1.33 -2.79
CA THR A 106 -17.15 -1.45 -2.94
C THR A 106 -17.93 -1.06 -1.68
N ALA A 107 -17.25 -0.61 -0.63
CA ALA A 107 -17.88 -0.23 0.62
C ALA A 107 -18.78 1.01 0.46
N SER A 108 -19.99 0.96 1.01
CA SER A 108 -20.88 2.13 1.04
C SER A 108 -20.38 3.20 2.02
N PRO A 109 -20.79 4.47 1.87
CA PRO A 109 -20.43 5.54 2.81
C PRO A 109 -20.78 5.21 4.27
N GLU A 110 -21.89 4.53 4.50
CA GLU A 110 -22.35 4.13 5.83
C GLU A 110 -21.36 3.14 6.47
N LYS A 111 -20.88 2.15 5.71
CA LYS A 111 -19.88 1.18 6.18
C LYS A 111 -18.52 1.83 6.43
N LEU A 112 -18.16 2.83 5.64
CA LEU A 112 -16.94 3.60 5.86
C LEU A 112 -17.06 4.48 7.12
N PHE A 113 -18.24 5.06 7.35
CA PHE A 113 -18.52 5.84 8.54
C PHE A 113 -18.48 5.03 9.85
N GLU A 114 -18.75 3.73 9.79
CA GLU A 114 -18.63 2.84 10.95
C GLU A 114 -17.18 2.64 11.44
N VAL A 115 -16.17 3.04 10.67
CA VAL A 115 -14.78 2.98 11.09
C VAL A 115 -14.51 4.11 12.09
N GLU A 116 -13.96 3.76 13.24
CA GLU A 116 -13.64 4.74 14.27
C GLU A 116 -12.68 5.82 13.72
N GLY A 117 -12.99 7.08 13.99
CA GLY A 117 -12.22 8.23 13.50
C GLY A 117 -12.58 8.71 12.10
N ILE A 118 -13.52 8.07 11.42
CA ILE A 118 -14.04 8.52 10.12
C ILE A 118 -15.39 9.20 10.30
N GLY A 119 -15.45 10.51 10.06
CA GLY A 119 -16.68 11.28 10.02
C GLY A 119 -17.42 11.11 8.69
N ARG A 120 -18.67 11.58 8.63
CA ARG A 120 -19.50 11.52 7.41
C ARG A 120 -18.87 12.15 6.19
N SER A 121 -18.25 13.33 6.35
CA SER A 121 -17.55 14.04 5.28
C SER A 121 -16.39 13.22 4.73
N ARG A 122 -15.59 12.63 5.60
CA ARG A 122 -14.45 11.79 5.20
C ARG A 122 -14.89 10.48 4.56
N ALA A 123 -15.97 9.88 5.05
CA ALA A 123 -16.57 8.69 4.46
C ALA A 123 -17.04 8.97 3.01
N GLN A 124 -17.66 10.12 2.77
CA GLN A 124 -18.06 10.53 1.42
C GLN A 124 -16.86 10.80 0.51
N GLN A 125 -15.82 11.49 1.01
CA GLN A 125 -14.57 11.70 0.26
C GLN A 125 -13.89 10.39 -0.14
N LEU A 126 -13.85 9.42 0.76
CA LEU A 126 -13.34 8.08 0.48
C LEU A 126 -14.15 7.39 -0.62
N ARG A 127 -15.48 7.47 -0.55
CA ARG A 127 -16.35 6.88 -1.56
C ARG A 127 -16.13 7.51 -2.92
N ASP A 128 -16.10 8.84 -2.99
CA ASP A 128 -15.87 9.56 -4.25
C ASP A 128 -14.50 9.23 -4.84
N TYR A 129 -13.48 9.09 -4.01
CA TYR A 129 -12.14 8.67 -4.43
C TYR A 129 -12.14 7.25 -4.99
N PHE A 130 -12.78 6.31 -4.32
CA PHE A 130 -12.88 4.93 -4.80
C PHE A 130 -13.69 4.82 -6.10
N ASP A 131 -14.77 5.59 -6.24
CA ASP A 131 -15.55 5.65 -7.47
C ASP A 131 -14.70 6.18 -8.65
N THR A 132 -13.88 7.21 -8.41
CA THR A 132 -12.95 7.73 -9.41
C THR A 132 -11.91 6.70 -9.81
N LEU A 133 -11.34 5.98 -8.85
CA LEU A 133 -10.41 4.88 -9.13
C LEU A 133 -11.04 3.78 -9.96
N LEU A 134 -12.24 3.35 -9.60
CA LEU A 134 -12.97 2.29 -10.30
C LEU A 134 -13.30 2.70 -11.74
N LYS A 135 -13.67 3.95 -11.96
CA LYS A 135 -13.89 4.50 -13.31
C LYS A 135 -12.62 4.48 -14.15
N ASN A 136 -11.49 4.91 -13.55
CA ASN A 136 -10.20 4.99 -14.25
C ASN A 136 -9.65 3.62 -14.67
N ILE A 137 -9.96 2.56 -13.92
CA ILE A 137 -9.56 1.18 -14.27
C ILE A 137 -10.61 0.44 -15.10
N GLY A 138 -11.65 1.12 -15.60
CA GLY A 138 -12.69 0.54 -16.45
C GLY A 138 -13.68 -0.39 -15.74
N PHE A 139 -13.68 -0.42 -14.41
CA PHE A 139 -14.56 -1.28 -13.61
C PHE A 139 -16.04 -0.85 -13.69
N SER A 140 -16.31 0.35 -14.22
CA SER A 140 -17.67 0.84 -14.41
C SER A 140 -18.50 0.03 -15.44
N TYR A 141 -17.83 -0.79 -16.26
CA TYR A 141 -18.50 -1.65 -17.23
C TYR A 141 -19.03 -2.98 -16.65
N ILE A 142 -18.55 -3.37 -15.45
CA ILE A 142 -18.92 -4.67 -14.86
C ILE A 142 -20.17 -4.55 -13.97
N ASN A 143 -20.43 -3.36 -13.44
CA ASN A 143 -21.60 -3.06 -12.60
C ASN A 143 -22.59 -2.11 -13.31
N GLY A 144 -22.62 -2.11 -14.61
CA GLY A 144 -23.52 -1.31 -15.46
C GLY A 144 -24.96 -1.81 -15.39
N HIS A 145 -25.53 -1.76 -14.23
CA HIS A 145 -26.97 -1.75 -13.97
C HIS A 145 -27.30 -0.80 -12.86
#